data_a7f7513e4af252c9ba0080e23b86e2bf
#
_entry.id   a7f7513e4af252c9ba0080e23b86e2bf
#
_cell.length_a   1.000
_cell.length_b   1.000
_cell.length_c   1.000
_cell.angle_alpha   90.00
_cell.angle_beta   90.00
_cell.angle_gamma   90.00
#
_symmetry.space_group_name_H-M   'P 1'
#
loop_
_entity.id
_entity.type
_entity.pdbx_description
1 polymer ?
#
loop_
_entity_poly.entity_id
_entity_poly.type
_entity_poly.pdbx_seq_one_letter_code
_entity_poly.pdbx_strand_id
1 'polypeptide(L)'
;MSLIVKNKFVVEDIIDEKGMKIGELKFNPSDSRIMYKLSQIITDATNSMNKIKTIGNVADLSNKRIETIEDFENVQSDIEKICKGINIETDLIDRIFANLNEVFGKETIEIFTGGTQDIELLMPLLEFVMPYVKEARKKNVNKYIKSNKLEEFDVLE
;
A
#
# COMPACT_ATOMS: atom_id res chain seq x y z
N MET A 1 -15.37 -41.36 1.97
CA MET A 1 -14.48 -40.39 1.30
C MET A 1 -14.37 -39.13 2.16
N SER A 2 -13.19 -38.72 2.47
CA SER A 2 -12.96 -37.56 3.34
C SER A 2 -12.57 -36.36 2.51
N LEU A 3 -13.04 -35.15 2.91
CA LEU A 3 -12.63 -33.90 2.33
C LEU A 3 -11.42 -33.38 3.10
N ILE A 4 -10.41 -32.90 2.37
CA ILE A 4 -9.19 -32.36 2.96
C ILE A 4 -9.19 -30.83 2.82
N VAL A 5 -9.05 -30.14 3.95
CA VAL A 5 -8.88 -28.69 3.99
C VAL A 5 -7.38 -28.37 3.94
N LYS A 6 -6.96 -27.67 2.88
CA LYS A 6 -5.57 -27.24 2.74
C LYS A 6 -5.32 -25.98 3.55
N ASN A 7 -4.20 -25.97 4.26
CA ASN A 7 -3.73 -24.78 4.96
C ASN A 7 -2.70 -24.06 4.11
N LYS A 8 -3.06 -22.90 3.57
CA LYS A 8 -2.17 -22.04 2.76
C LYS A 8 -1.68 -20.80 3.52
N PHE A 9 -1.98 -20.71 4.81
CA PHE A 9 -1.59 -19.56 5.60
C PHE A 9 -0.09 -19.53 5.86
N VAL A 10 0.49 -18.35 5.67
CA VAL A 10 1.82 -18.01 6.18
C VAL A 10 1.64 -17.48 7.59
N VAL A 11 2.39 -18.03 8.53
CA VAL A 11 2.35 -17.62 9.94
C VAL A 11 3.77 -17.25 10.36
N GLU A 12 3.95 -16.04 10.89
CA GLU A 12 5.25 -15.54 11.32
C GLU A 12 5.12 -14.78 12.64
N ASP A 13 6.07 -14.99 13.54
CA ASP A 13 6.10 -14.26 14.81
C ASP A 13 6.52 -12.81 14.59
N ILE A 14 5.84 -11.89 15.26
CA ILE A 14 6.22 -10.49 15.32
C ILE A 14 6.98 -10.27 16.63
N ILE A 15 8.21 -9.82 16.52
CA ILE A 15 9.08 -9.58 17.67
C ILE A 15 9.40 -8.09 17.81
N ASP A 16 9.68 -7.65 19.04
CA ASP A 16 10.14 -6.29 19.31
C ASP A 16 11.67 -6.17 19.12
N GLU A 17 12.21 -4.99 19.36
CA GLU A 17 13.66 -4.73 19.24
C GLU A 17 14.50 -5.58 20.21
N LYS A 18 13.91 -6.08 21.28
CA LYS A 18 14.56 -6.95 22.27
C LYS A 18 14.44 -8.43 21.93
N GLY A 19 13.79 -8.77 20.82
CA GLY A 19 13.57 -10.13 20.37
C GLY A 19 12.41 -10.84 21.05
N MET A 20 11.59 -10.14 21.80
CA MET A 20 10.41 -10.72 22.47
C MET A 20 9.21 -10.72 21.53
N LYS A 21 8.48 -11.86 21.52
CA LYS A 21 7.27 -12.00 20.72
C LYS A 21 6.17 -11.06 21.25
N ILE A 22 5.68 -10.19 20.38
CA ILE A 22 4.59 -9.24 20.69
C ILE A 22 3.32 -9.52 19.90
N GLY A 23 3.36 -10.44 18.95
CA GLY A 23 2.21 -10.82 18.16
C GLY A 23 2.55 -11.88 17.13
N GLU A 24 1.60 -12.18 16.27
CA GLU A 24 1.74 -13.15 15.20
C GLU A 24 1.05 -12.63 13.95
N LEU A 25 1.75 -12.69 12.82
CA LEU A 25 1.21 -12.37 11.51
C LEU A 25 0.71 -13.66 10.86
N LYS A 26 -0.55 -13.65 10.40
CA LYS A 26 -1.15 -14.75 9.68
C LYS A 26 -1.88 -14.21 8.45
N PHE A 27 -1.52 -14.70 7.27
CA PHE A 27 -2.17 -14.30 6.02
C PHE A 27 -2.10 -15.42 4.99
N ASN A 28 -3.06 -15.41 4.06
CA ASN A 28 -3.04 -16.32 2.90
C ASN A 28 -2.59 -15.53 1.67
N PRO A 29 -1.38 -15.78 1.14
CA PRO A 29 -0.88 -15.01 -0.01
C PRO A 29 -1.68 -15.25 -1.30
N SER A 30 -2.46 -16.32 -1.37
CA SER A 30 -3.34 -16.60 -2.50
C SER A 30 -4.74 -15.96 -2.38
N ASP A 31 -5.02 -15.26 -1.29
CA ASP A 31 -6.28 -14.56 -1.11
C ASP A 31 -6.37 -13.39 -2.10
N SER A 32 -7.35 -13.45 -2.99
CA SER A 32 -7.55 -12.42 -4.02
C SER A 32 -7.84 -11.03 -3.44
N ARG A 33 -8.40 -10.95 -2.22
CA ARG A 33 -8.64 -9.67 -1.54
C ARG A 33 -7.34 -8.98 -1.17
N ILE A 34 -6.33 -9.76 -0.73
CA ILE A 34 -4.99 -9.23 -0.41
C ILE A 34 -4.37 -8.65 -1.69
N MET A 35 -4.38 -9.40 -2.79
CA MET A 35 -3.84 -8.94 -4.07
C MET A 35 -4.55 -7.69 -4.57
N TYR A 36 -5.87 -7.66 -4.49
CA TYR A 36 -6.67 -6.51 -4.91
C TYR A 36 -6.37 -5.26 -4.06
N LYS A 37 -6.35 -5.39 -2.74
CA LYS A 37 -6.09 -4.27 -1.82
C LYS A 37 -4.68 -3.71 -1.97
N LEU A 38 -3.68 -4.56 -2.11
CA LEU A 38 -2.30 -4.10 -2.34
C LEU A 38 -2.16 -3.41 -3.70
N SER A 39 -2.81 -3.92 -4.75
CA SER A 39 -2.85 -3.25 -6.06
C SER A 39 -3.51 -1.88 -5.97
N GLN A 40 -4.59 -1.76 -5.21
CA GLN A 40 -5.29 -0.50 -5.01
C GLN A 40 -4.44 0.52 -4.25
N ILE A 41 -3.71 0.08 -3.24
CA ILE A 41 -2.75 0.92 -2.52
C ILE A 41 -1.69 1.49 -3.48
N ILE A 42 -1.12 0.65 -4.33
CA ILE A 42 -0.12 1.08 -5.32
C ILE A 42 -0.72 2.07 -6.32
N THR A 43 -1.92 1.81 -6.81
CA THR A 43 -2.64 2.69 -7.74
C THR A 43 -2.93 4.04 -7.11
N ASP A 44 -3.46 4.04 -5.90
CA ASP A 44 -3.77 5.28 -5.17
C ASP A 44 -2.50 6.09 -4.88
N ALA A 45 -1.41 5.43 -4.49
CA ALA A 45 -0.12 6.08 -4.27
C ALA A 45 0.40 6.73 -5.54
N THR A 46 0.35 6.01 -6.67
CA THR A 46 0.80 6.54 -7.97
C THR A 46 -0.03 7.73 -8.41
N ASN A 47 -1.36 7.63 -8.30
CA ASN A 47 -2.27 8.72 -8.68
C ASN A 47 -2.06 9.96 -7.80
N SER A 48 -1.87 9.78 -6.50
CA SER A 48 -1.65 10.88 -5.56
C SER A 48 -0.30 11.55 -5.80
N MET A 49 0.75 10.79 -6.09
CA MET A 49 2.05 11.35 -6.45
C MET A 49 1.98 12.16 -7.73
N ASN A 50 1.24 11.70 -8.73
CA ASN A 50 1.03 12.44 -9.99
C ASN A 50 0.27 13.75 -9.76
N LYS A 51 -0.75 13.76 -8.90
CA LYS A 51 -1.46 14.98 -8.50
C LYS A 51 -0.56 15.97 -7.80
N ILE A 52 0.29 15.50 -6.88
CA ILE A 52 1.26 16.35 -6.17
C ILE A 52 2.24 16.99 -7.15
N LYS A 53 2.74 16.24 -8.12
CA LYS A 53 3.62 16.77 -9.18
C LYS A 53 2.92 17.81 -10.04
N THR A 54 1.63 17.62 -10.34
CA THR A 54 0.82 18.55 -11.15
C THR A 54 0.56 19.87 -10.41
N ILE A 55 0.41 19.84 -9.09
CA ILE A 55 0.24 21.04 -8.26
C ILE A 55 1.50 21.92 -8.31
N GLY A 56 2.61 21.33 -8.71
CA GLY A 56 3.84 22.04 -9.03
C GLY A 56 4.92 21.90 -7.97
N ASN A 57 6.13 22.23 -8.38
CA ASN A 57 7.25 22.35 -7.44
C ASN A 57 6.91 23.43 -6.43
N VAL A 58 6.68 23.01 -5.19
CA VAL A 58 6.48 23.94 -4.11
C VAL A 58 7.72 24.80 -4.01
N ALA A 59 7.56 26.07 -4.32
CA ALA A 59 8.66 27.01 -4.23
C ALA A 59 9.18 27.02 -2.79
N ASP A 60 10.50 27.05 -2.66
CA ASP A 60 11.15 27.18 -1.37
C ASP A 60 10.78 28.52 -0.74
N LEU A 61 9.84 28.49 0.22
CA LEU A 61 9.35 29.67 0.90
C LEU A 61 10.43 30.37 1.72
N SER A 62 11.48 29.64 2.11
CA SER A 62 12.57 30.21 2.92
C SER A 62 13.40 31.26 2.18
N ASN A 63 13.42 31.20 0.85
CA ASN A 63 14.19 32.13 0.01
C ASN A 63 13.35 33.29 -0.54
N LYS A 64 12.05 33.36 -0.25
CA LYS A 64 11.19 34.43 -0.73
C LYS A 64 11.19 35.62 0.21
N ARG A 65 11.54 36.80 -0.33
CA ARG A 65 11.40 38.07 0.35
C ARG A 65 10.06 38.71 -0.02
N ILE A 66 9.35 39.21 0.98
CA ILE A 66 8.10 39.94 0.79
C ILE A 66 8.43 41.43 0.86
N GLU A 67 8.48 42.11 -0.30
CA GLU A 67 8.74 43.54 -0.43
C GLU A 67 7.54 44.31 -0.97
N THR A 68 6.66 43.60 -1.71
CA THR A 68 5.46 44.17 -2.35
C THR A 68 4.22 43.39 -2.01
N ILE A 69 3.04 43.96 -2.31
CA ILE A 69 1.74 43.28 -2.20
C ILE A 69 1.70 42.07 -3.12
N GLU A 70 2.29 42.17 -4.32
CA GLU A 70 2.38 41.08 -5.28
C GLU A 70 3.20 39.92 -4.72
N ASP A 71 4.33 40.19 -4.05
CA ASP A 71 5.12 39.14 -3.40
C ASP A 71 4.33 38.43 -2.30
N PHE A 72 3.53 39.15 -1.54
CA PHE A 72 2.66 38.59 -0.51
C PHE A 72 1.60 37.65 -1.11
N GLU A 73 0.94 38.06 -2.20
CA GLU A 73 -0.03 37.24 -2.91
C GLU A 73 0.61 35.96 -3.47
N ASN A 74 1.82 36.03 -4.00
CA ASN A 74 2.58 34.87 -4.50
C ASN A 74 2.90 33.88 -3.37
N VAL A 75 3.33 34.37 -2.22
CA VAL A 75 3.59 33.52 -1.02
C VAL A 75 2.31 32.86 -0.54
N GLN A 76 1.20 33.58 -0.51
CA GLN A 76 -0.11 33.01 -0.14
C GLN A 76 -0.53 31.90 -1.08
N SER A 77 -0.37 32.08 -2.40
CA SER A 77 -0.64 31.06 -3.41
C SER A 77 0.22 29.81 -3.21
N ASP A 78 1.51 29.98 -2.89
CA ASP A 78 2.41 28.86 -2.63
C ASP A 78 2.02 28.10 -1.35
N ILE A 79 1.58 28.82 -0.30
CA ILE A 79 1.07 28.21 0.93
C ILE A 79 -0.17 27.37 0.64
N GLU A 80 -1.10 27.87 -0.19
CA GLU A 80 -2.29 27.11 -0.60
C GLU A 80 -1.92 25.82 -1.33
N LYS A 81 -0.93 25.85 -2.23
CA LYS A 81 -0.43 24.68 -2.93
C LYS A 81 0.17 23.65 -1.98
N ILE A 82 0.94 24.10 -0.98
CA ILE A 82 1.51 23.24 0.07
C ILE A 82 0.38 22.57 0.85
N CYS A 83 -0.63 23.31 1.26
CA CYS A 83 -1.78 22.78 2.00
C CYS A 83 -2.53 21.74 1.19
N LYS A 84 -2.75 21.94 -0.12
CA LYS A 84 -3.35 20.94 -1.01
C LYS A 84 -2.51 19.68 -1.10
N GLY A 85 -1.18 19.83 -1.22
CA GLY A 85 -0.27 18.67 -1.22
C GLY A 85 -0.34 17.86 0.06
N ILE A 86 -0.36 18.52 1.22
CA ILE A 86 -0.50 17.87 2.53
C ILE A 86 -1.84 17.14 2.63
N ASN A 87 -2.94 17.73 2.17
CA ASN A 87 -4.25 17.10 2.20
C ASN A 87 -4.29 15.85 1.32
N ILE A 88 -3.70 15.88 0.13
CA ILE A 88 -3.60 14.71 -0.75
C ILE A 88 -2.80 13.59 -0.08
N GLU A 89 -1.70 13.92 0.54
CA GLU A 89 -0.86 12.96 1.26
C GLU A 89 -1.59 12.36 2.46
N THR A 90 -2.31 13.16 3.24
CA THR A 90 -3.11 12.70 4.37
C THR A 90 -4.22 11.75 3.92
N ASP A 91 -4.97 12.11 2.87
CA ASP A 91 -6.02 11.27 2.31
C ASP A 91 -5.48 9.94 1.79
N LEU A 92 -4.30 9.96 1.15
CA LEU A 92 -3.62 8.77 0.68
C LEU A 92 -3.26 7.84 1.85
N ILE A 93 -2.67 8.39 2.89
CA ILE A 93 -2.26 7.64 4.08
C ILE A 93 -3.49 7.01 4.75
N ASP A 94 -4.57 7.75 4.91
CA ASP A 94 -5.83 7.24 5.48
C ASP A 94 -6.37 6.06 4.67
N ARG A 95 -6.35 6.14 3.35
CA ARG A 95 -6.80 5.04 2.47
C ARG A 95 -5.89 3.82 2.56
N ILE A 96 -4.59 4.02 2.60
CA ILE A 96 -3.61 2.93 2.76
C ILE A 96 -3.86 2.19 4.08
N PHE A 97 -4.00 2.93 5.19
CA PHE A 97 -4.27 2.33 6.49
C PHE A 97 -5.62 1.62 6.53
N ALA A 98 -6.66 2.20 5.94
CA ALA A 98 -7.97 1.55 5.84
C ALA A 98 -7.88 0.21 5.09
N ASN A 99 -7.18 0.17 3.97
CA ASN A 99 -6.98 -1.05 3.18
C ASN A 99 -6.16 -2.10 3.93
N LEU A 100 -5.09 -1.69 4.60
CA LEU A 100 -4.26 -2.60 5.38
C LEU A 100 -4.98 -3.15 6.61
N ASN A 101 -5.81 -2.34 7.26
CA ASN A 101 -6.65 -2.78 8.38
C ASN A 101 -7.67 -3.85 7.94
N GLU A 102 -8.23 -3.72 6.74
CA GLU A 102 -9.15 -4.72 6.20
C GLU A 102 -8.44 -6.04 5.89
N VAL A 103 -7.19 -5.99 5.41
CA VAL A 103 -6.43 -7.16 5.01
C VAL A 103 -5.84 -7.91 6.20
N PHE A 104 -5.15 -7.20 7.09
CA PHE A 104 -4.39 -7.80 8.18
C PHE A 104 -5.05 -7.69 9.54
N GLY A 105 -6.08 -6.86 9.66
CA GLY A 105 -6.72 -6.54 10.93
C GLY A 105 -6.08 -5.35 11.63
N LYS A 106 -6.92 -4.55 12.27
CA LYS A 106 -6.50 -3.36 13.00
C LYS A 106 -5.48 -3.66 14.09
N GLU A 107 -5.67 -4.78 14.81
CA GLU A 107 -4.77 -5.19 15.90
C GLU A 107 -3.35 -5.45 15.39
N THR A 108 -3.21 -6.15 14.25
CA THR A 108 -1.91 -6.41 13.64
C THR A 108 -1.22 -5.11 13.22
N ILE A 109 -1.95 -4.20 12.60
CA ILE A 109 -1.40 -2.90 12.19
C ILE A 109 -0.96 -2.09 13.41
N GLU A 110 -1.73 -2.08 14.49
CA GLU A 110 -1.36 -1.38 15.72
C GLU A 110 -0.11 -1.93 16.39
N ILE A 111 0.16 -3.23 16.27
CA ILE A 111 1.41 -3.83 16.77
C ILE A 111 2.63 -3.19 16.12
N PHE A 112 2.58 -2.93 14.81
CA PHE A 112 3.69 -2.30 14.09
C PHE A 112 3.78 -0.79 14.32
N THR A 113 2.65 -0.11 14.42
CA THR A 113 2.58 1.36 14.39
C THR A 113 2.40 2.01 15.77
N GLY A 114 2.06 1.22 16.78
CA GLY A 114 1.72 1.76 18.09
C GLY A 114 0.46 2.64 18.09
N GLY A 115 -0.42 2.48 17.09
CA GLY A 115 -1.61 3.30 16.93
C GLY A 115 -1.39 4.62 16.19
N THR A 116 -0.18 4.86 15.67
CA THR A 116 0.14 6.04 14.84
C THR A 116 -0.05 5.74 13.36
N GLN A 117 -0.21 6.78 12.53
CA GLN A 117 -0.26 6.64 11.07
C GLN A 117 1.11 6.86 10.43
N ASP A 118 2.10 6.14 10.90
CA ASP A 118 3.45 6.19 10.36
C ASP A 118 3.68 5.00 9.42
N ILE A 119 3.71 5.28 8.11
CA ILE A 119 3.89 4.28 7.05
C ILE A 119 5.25 3.58 7.16
N GLU A 120 6.29 4.29 7.59
CA GLU A 120 7.63 3.71 7.69
C GLU A 120 7.64 2.51 8.66
N LEU A 121 6.81 2.55 9.70
CA LEU A 121 6.68 1.44 10.64
C LEU A 121 6.02 0.20 10.03
N LEU A 122 5.30 0.36 8.92
CA LEU A 122 4.66 -0.73 8.19
C LEU A 122 5.56 -1.34 7.12
N MET A 123 6.68 -0.72 6.80
CA MET A 123 7.58 -1.22 5.75
C MET A 123 8.05 -2.65 5.99
N PRO A 124 8.46 -3.06 7.21
CA PRO A 124 8.83 -4.45 7.47
C PRO A 124 7.72 -5.44 7.15
N LEU A 125 6.47 -5.10 7.47
CA LEU A 125 5.30 -5.92 7.14
C LEU A 125 5.13 -6.06 5.62
N LEU A 126 5.16 -4.96 4.89
CA LEU A 126 5.01 -4.95 3.44
C LEU A 126 6.15 -5.68 2.73
N GLU A 127 7.37 -5.48 3.16
CA GLU A 127 8.55 -6.17 2.62
C GLU A 127 8.48 -7.68 2.83
N PHE A 128 7.94 -8.13 3.96
CA PHE A 128 7.75 -9.54 4.24
C PHE A 128 6.64 -10.16 3.38
N VAL A 129 5.51 -9.47 3.23
CA VAL A 129 4.30 -9.98 2.55
C VAL A 129 4.43 -9.97 1.03
N MET A 130 5.03 -8.93 0.45
CA MET A 130 5.05 -8.73 -1.00
C MET A 130 5.67 -9.88 -1.81
N PRO A 131 6.78 -10.51 -1.43
CA PRO A 131 7.32 -11.64 -2.17
C PRO A 131 6.36 -12.83 -2.27
N TYR A 132 5.65 -13.14 -1.19
CA TYR A 132 4.66 -14.22 -1.17
C TYR A 132 3.49 -13.93 -2.10
N VAL A 133 3.00 -12.71 -2.10
CA VAL A 133 1.88 -12.28 -2.96
C VAL A 133 2.29 -12.29 -4.44
N LYS A 134 3.48 -11.81 -4.76
CA LYS A 134 4.02 -11.84 -6.13
C LYS A 134 4.15 -13.26 -6.65
N GLU A 135 4.64 -14.17 -5.84
CA GLU A 135 4.78 -15.58 -6.22
C GLU A 135 3.42 -16.25 -6.43
N ALA A 136 2.48 -16.03 -5.52
CA ALA A 136 1.12 -16.55 -5.64
C ALA A 136 0.43 -16.02 -6.91
N ARG A 137 0.62 -14.74 -7.23
CA ARG A 137 0.10 -14.12 -8.45
C ARG A 137 0.67 -14.77 -9.71
N LYS A 138 1.97 -15.03 -9.75
CA LYS A 138 2.62 -15.73 -10.87
C LYS A 138 2.03 -17.12 -11.09
N LYS A 139 1.85 -17.88 -10.02
CA LYS A 139 1.24 -19.23 -10.09
C LYS A 139 -0.19 -19.16 -10.64
N ASN A 140 -0.99 -18.20 -10.19
CA ASN A 140 -2.35 -18.02 -10.66
C ASN A 140 -2.41 -17.63 -12.14
N VAL A 141 -1.60 -16.66 -12.55
CA VAL A 141 -1.52 -16.23 -13.96
C VAL A 141 -1.08 -17.37 -14.86
N ASN A 142 -0.05 -18.11 -14.50
CA ASN A 142 0.42 -19.27 -15.27
C ASN A 142 -0.65 -20.34 -15.39
N LYS A 143 -1.41 -20.60 -14.34
CA LYS A 143 -2.53 -21.53 -14.35
C LYS A 143 -3.62 -21.10 -15.34
N TYR A 144 -3.99 -19.83 -15.36
CA TYR A 144 -4.99 -19.30 -16.30
C TYR A 144 -4.49 -19.33 -17.76
N ILE A 145 -3.23 -18.99 -18.01
CA ILE A 145 -2.63 -19.05 -19.34
C ILE A 145 -2.65 -20.49 -19.88
N LYS A 146 -2.30 -21.46 -19.08
CA LYS A 146 -2.34 -22.88 -19.46
C LYS A 146 -3.76 -23.34 -19.77
N SER A 147 -4.75 -22.94 -18.98
CA SER A 147 -6.16 -23.25 -19.22
C SER A 147 -6.64 -22.67 -20.54
N ASN A 148 -6.32 -21.40 -20.84
CA ASN A 148 -6.70 -20.75 -22.08
C ASN A 148 -6.04 -21.41 -23.30
N LYS A 149 -4.78 -21.80 -23.20
CA LYS A 149 -4.10 -22.53 -24.29
C LYS A 149 -4.73 -23.89 -24.58
N LEU A 150 -5.14 -24.60 -23.54
CA LEU A 150 -5.84 -25.88 -23.71
C LEU A 150 -7.21 -25.69 -24.37
N GLU A 151 -7.95 -24.67 -24.04
CA GLU A 151 -9.22 -24.31 -24.68
C GLU A 151 -9.04 -23.95 -26.16
N GLU A 152 -7.99 -23.21 -26.50
CA GLU A 152 -7.66 -22.88 -27.89
C GLU A 152 -7.35 -24.13 -28.70
N PHE A 153 -6.67 -25.11 -28.15
CA PHE A 153 -6.39 -26.37 -28.81
C PHE A 153 -7.66 -27.21 -29.03
N ASP A 154 -8.57 -27.25 -28.09
CA ASP A 154 -9.83 -27.97 -28.20
C ASP A 154 -10.76 -27.37 -29.27
N VAL A 155 -10.71 -26.09 -29.50
CA VAL A 155 -11.48 -25.37 -30.53
C VAL A 155 -10.93 -25.62 -31.95
N LEU A 156 -9.65 -25.94 -32.10
CA LEU A 156 -9.01 -26.20 -33.40
C LEU A 156 -9.15 -27.66 -33.92
N GLU A 157 -9.58 -28.55 -33.08
CA GLU A 157 -9.94 -29.91 -33.44
C GLU A 157 -11.41 -30.00 -33.88
#